data_4af24029fbc800ffd7f7c06c8818285b
#
_entry.id   4af24029fbc800ffd7f7c06c8818285b
#
_cell.length_a   1.000
_cell.length_b   1.000
_cell.length_c   1.000
_cell.angle_alpha   90.00
_cell.angle_beta   90.00
_cell.angle_gamma   90.00
#
_symmetry.space_group_name_H-M   'P 1'
#
loop_
_entity.id
_entity.type
_entity.pdbx_description
1 polymer ?
#
loop_
_entity_poly.entity_id
_entity_poly.type
_entity_poly.pdbx_seq_one_letter_code
_entity_poly.pdbx_strand_id
1 'polypeptide(L)'
;MVKRVLILLGAALGIGLVIGSVSGYTLKTHITAKDKEKSTERRLERSSTETLVYGAYDNRTFTQEISLDWGAGDLDFTPLDCKMPEEQQEFTYYLCTGYNLDFTLVMALIQNESSFDPSVVSATHDYGYMQINEMNHQWLTDTIGVTNFTDPYQNIRAGVFVLRKLFERYQDTNMVLMAYNMGEDAAARLWEKGIYSTDYTEKILNYQMQFNEQLGGE
;
A
#
# COMPACT_ATOMS: atom_id res chain seq x y z
N MET A 1 15.46 20.53 -15.54
CA MET A 1 15.42 21.78 -14.74
C MET A 1 14.10 21.78 -13.95
N VAL A 2 14.12 21.25 -12.74
CA VAL A 2 12.93 21.13 -11.87
C VAL A 2 12.89 22.34 -10.95
N LYS A 3 11.87 23.18 -11.08
CA LYS A 3 11.65 24.33 -10.19
C LYS A 3 11.09 23.85 -8.85
N ARG A 4 11.90 23.95 -7.79
CA ARG A 4 11.45 23.83 -6.41
C ARG A 4 10.59 25.05 -6.05
N VAL A 5 9.35 24.82 -5.64
CA VAL A 5 8.51 25.85 -5.03
C VAL A 5 8.76 25.81 -3.53
N LEU A 6 9.34 26.88 -3.01
CA LEU A 6 9.54 27.10 -1.58
C LEU A 6 8.27 27.75 -1.01
N ILE A 7 7.59 27.08 -0.10
CA ILE A 7 6.44 27.66 0.62
C ILE A 7 6.94 28.19 1.98
N LEU A 8 6.91 29.50 2.11
CA LEU A 8 7.17 30.21 3.37
C LEU A 8 5.90 30.16 4.25
N LEU A 9 6.01 29.58 5.43
CA LEU A 9 4.98 29.64 6.47
C LEU A 9 5.03 30.99 7.16
N GLY A 10 4.04 31.83 6.88
CA GLY A 10 3.74 33.02 7.64
C GLY A 10 2.61 32.73 8.61
N ALA A 11 2.85 32.90 9.92
CA ALA A 11 1.81 32.79 10.95
C ALA A 11 0.94 34.06 10.90
N ALA A 12 -0.33 33.87 10.52
CA ALA A 12 -1.39 34.85 10.78
C ALA A 12 -2.72 34.11 10.91
N LEU A 13 -3.46 34.42 11.96
CA LEU A 13 -4.85 34.06 12.18
C LEU A 13 -5.70 34.50 10.99
N GLY A 14 -6.15 33.56 10.18
CA GLY A 14 -7.01 33.86 9.04
C GLY A 14 -7.52 32.57 8.41
N ILE A 15 -8.80 32.53 8.16
CA ILE A 15 -9.53 31.48 7.46
C ILE A 15 -8.86 31.24 6.11
N GLY A 16 -8.10 30.16 5.97
CA GLY A 16 -7.44 29.78 4.73
C GLY A 16 -8.35 28.92 3.84
N LEU A 17 -8.75 29.47 2.71
CA LEU A 17 -9.43 28.76 1.64
C LEU A 17 -8.35 27.99 0.84
N VAL A 18 -8.35 26.67 0.91
CA VAL A 18 -7.50 25.86 0.03
C VAL A 18 -8.31 25.51 -1.21
N ILE A 19 -7.92 26.08 -2.34
CA ILE A 19 -8.48 25.74 -3.64
C ILE A 19 -7.49 24.81 -4.32
N GLY A 20 -7.79 23.52 -4.29
CA GLY A 20 -7.11 22.52 -5.10
C GLY A 20 -7.95 22.22 -6.34
N SER A 21 -7.45 22.51 -7.53
CA SER A 21 -8.11 22.14 -8.78
C SER A 21 -7.35 20.99 -9.42
N VAL A 22 -7.97 19.82 -9.43
CA VAL A 22 -7.63 18.73 -10.33
C VAL A 22 -8.91 18.34 -11.03
N SER A 23 -8.94 18.54 -12.36
CA SER A 23 -9.94 18.01 -13.29
C SER A 23 -11.42 18.17 -12.89
N GLY A 24 -11.92 19.38 -12.87
CA GLY A 24 -13.35 19.64 -13.08
C GLY A 24 -14.29 19.60 -11.87
N TYR A 25 -13.83 19.27 -10.65
CA TYR A 25 -14.68 19.25 -9.46
C TYR A 25 -14.13 20.13 -8.34
N THR A 26 -14.92 21.10 -7.89
CA THR A 26 -14.61 21.96 -6.74
C THR A 26 -15.36 21.42 -5.51
N LEU A 27 -14.69 20.71 -4.62
CA LEU A 27 -15.22 20.35 -3.30
C LEU A 27 -14.89 21.47 -2.31
N LYS A 28 -15.92 22.12 -1.75
CA LYS A 28 -15.81 23.00 -0.58
C LYS A 28 -16.09 22.21 0.66
N THR A 29 -15.06 21.86 1.42
CA THR A 29 -15.21 21.32 2.79
C THR A 29 -15.01 22.44 3.79
N HIS A 30 -16.03 22.70 4.64
CA HIS A 30 -15.92 23.57 5.81
C HIS A 30 -15.45 22.72 7.01
N ILE A 31 -14.15 22.79 7.33
CA ILE A 31 -13.59 22.18 8.54
C ILE A 31 -13.70 23.17 9.70
N THR A 32 -14.39 22.80 10.77
CA THR A 32 -14.54 23.65 11.96
C THR A 32 -13.29 23.59 12.85
N ALA A 33 -13.09 24.60 13.72
CA ALA A 33 -11.99 24.61 14.69
C ALA A 33 -12.02 23.39 15.62
N LYS A 34 -13.22 22.88 15.93
CA LYS A 34 -13.45 21.71 16.76
C LYS A 34 -13.06 20.40 16.07
N ASP A 35 -13.19 20.33 14.74
CA ASP A 35 -12.75 19.18 13.96
C ASP A 35 -11.22 19.13 13.88
N LYS A 36 -10.57 20.30 13.81
CA LYS A 36 -9.10 20.41 13.88
C LYS A 36 -8.53 20.01 15.24
N GLU A 37 -9.19 20.39 16.34
CA GLU A 37 -8.77 20.03 17.69
C GLU A 37 -8.88 18.52 17.92
N LYS A 38 -10.00 17.92 17.50
CA LYS A 38 -10.22 16.46 17.59
C LYS A 38 -9.29 15.64 16.69
N SER A 39 -8.90 16.17 15.53
CA SER A 39 -7.90 15.55 14.66
C SER A 39 -6.50 15.62 15.26
N THR A 40 -6.17 16.73 15.93
CA THR A 40 -4.89 16.93 16.62
C THR A 40 -4.76 16.04 17.85
N GLU A 41 -5.82 15.88 18.65
CA GLU A 41 -5.83 14.97 19.81
C GLU A 41 -5.65 13.51 19.37
N ARG A 42 -6.42 13.04 18.38
CA ARG A 42 -6.24 11.69 17.79
C ARG A 42 -4.85 11.49 17.23
N ARG A 43 -4.25 12.52 16.65
CA ARG A 43 -2.89 12.49 16.11
C ARG A 43 -1.84 12.35 17.20
N LEU A 44 -2.00 13.03 18.34
CA LEU A 44 -1.08 12.91 19.48
C LEU A 44 -1.18 11.54 20.16
N GLU A 45 -2.39 10.99 20.27
CA GLU A 45 -2.60 9.63 20.76
C GLU A 45 -2.04 8.58 19.79
N ARG A 46 -2.28 8.71 18.48
CA ARG A 46 -1.69 7.85 17.45
C ARG A 46 -0.17 7.92 17.45
N SER A 47 0.42 9.10 17.46
CA SER A 47 1.89 9.27 17.44
C SER A 47 2.58 8.53 18.59
N SER A 48 1.94 8.45 19.77
CA SER A 48 2.47 7.68 20.90
C SER A 48 2.32 6.16 20.72
N THR A 49 1.26 5.72 20.04
CA THR A 49 1.00 4.29 19.79
C THR A 49 1.79 3.80 18.56
N GLU A 50 1.88 4.60 17.51
CA GLU A 50 2.67 4.31 16.31
C GLU A 50 4.16 4.18 16.61
N THR A 51 4.71 5.03 17.48
CA THR A 51 6.12 4.92 17.91
C THR A 51 6.40 3.57 18.59
N LEU A 52 5.42 2.98 19.27
CA LEU A 52 5.55 1.67 19.91
C LEU A 52 5.41 0.49 18.93
N VAL A 53 4.54 0.60 17.93
CA VAL A 53 4.32 -0.45 16.94
C VAL A 53 5.41 -0.44 15.86
N TYR A 54 5.81 0.74 15.38
CA TYR A 54 6.85 0.89 14.35
C TYR A 54 8.27 0.85 14.92
N GLY A 55 8.48 1.26 16.16
CA GLY A 55 9.78 1.19 16.84
C GLY A 55 10.25 -0.23 17.18
N ALA A 56 9.33 -1.22 17.19
CA ALA A 56 9.69 -2.62 17.37
C ALA A 56 10.30 -3.24 16.09
N TYR A 57 10.09 -2.61 14.95
CA TYR A 57 10.66 -3.00 13.66
C TYR A 57 11.77 -2.02 13.26
N ASP A 58 12.84 -1.94 14.11
CA ASP A 58 13.99 -1.04 13.89
C ASP A 58 14.66 -1.34 12.53
N ASN A 59 14.17 -0.67 11.51
CA ASN A 59 14.84 -0.57 10.24
C ASN A 59 14.91 0.91 9.84
N ARG A 60 15.94 1.58 10.34
CA ARG A 60 16.17 3.03 10.20
C ARG A 60 16.09 3.56 8.77
N THR A 61 16.36 2.71 7.78
CA THR A 61 16.23 3.05 6.36
C THR A 61 14.79 3.14 5.90
N PHE A 62 13.92 2.22 6.33
CA PHE A 62 12.52 2.23 5.94
C PHE A 62 11.73 3.37 6.59
N THR A 63 11.91 3.59 7.90
CA THR A 63 11.32 4.74 8.60
C THR A 63 11.83 6.08 8.06
N GLN A 64 13.06 6.13 7.56
CA GLN A 64 13.62 7.34 6.96
C GLN A 64 13.08 7.59 5.54
N GLU A 65 12.88 6.57 4.71
CA GLU A 65 12.26 6.71 3.39
C GLU A 65 10.78 7.08 3.47
N ILE A 66 10.02 6.51 4.42
CA ILE A 66 8.61 6.84 4.62
C ILE A 66 8.44 8.13 5.44
N SER A 67 9.26 8.37 6.46
CA SER A 67 9.11 9.56 7.32
C SER A 67 9.52 10.87 6.67
N LEU A 68 10.24 10.86 5.55
CA LEU A 68 10.73 12.08 4.89
C LEU A 68 9.70 12.75 3.97
N ASP A 69 8.62 12.09 3.59
CA ASP A 69 7.66 12.65 2.62
C ASP A 69 6.18 12.50 3.02
N TRP A 70 5.90 11.89 4.16
CA TRP A 70 4.55 11.86 4.71
C TRP A 70 4.28 13.20 5.38
N GLY A 71 4.12 14.21 4.55
CA GLY A 71 3.47 15.44 4.98
C GLY A 71 2.20 15.01 5.69
N ALA A 72 2.06 15.42 6.94
CA ALA A 72 0.92 15.16 7.80
C ALA A 72 -0.39 15.71 7.21
N GLY A 73 -0.79 15.18 6.07
CA GLY A 73 -2.12 15.31 5.50
C GLY A 73 -2.93 14.14 6.02
N ASP A 74 -4.14 14.40 6.48
CA ASP A 74 -5.16 13.39 6.72
C ASP A 74 -5.31 12.57 5.42
N LEU A 75 -4.61 11.43 5.34
CA LEU A 75 -4.91 10.45 4.33
C LEU A 75 -6.23 9.81 4.76
N ASP A 76 -7.26 10.01 3.96
CA ASP A 76 -8.62 9.52 4.20
C ASP A 76 -8.62 8.00 3.97
N PHE A 77 -8.18 7.23 4.98
CA PHE A 77 -8.28 5.79 4.96
C PHE A 77 -9.70 5.36 5.30
N THR A 78 -10.28 4.51 4.46
CA THR A 78 -11.55 3.84 4.70
C THR A 78 -11.30 2.32 4.70
N PRO A 79 -11.60 1.61 5.80
CA PRO A 79 -11.42 0.17 5.86
C PRO A 79 -12.39 -0.55 4.93
N LEU A 80 -11.93 -1.66 4.37
CA LEU A 80 -12.74 -2.61 3.62
C LEU A 80 -13.42 -3.61 4.57
N ASP A 81 -14.62 -4.06 4.22
CA ASP A 81 -15.26 -5.19 4.91
C ASP A 81 -14.60 -6.49 4.48
N CYS A 82 -13.57 -6.89 5.23
CA CYS A 82 -12.81 -8.13 4.98
C CYS A 82 -12.24 -8.69 6.30
N LYS A 83 -11.61 -9.87 6.22
CA LYS A 83 -11.06 -10.55 7.41
C LYS A 83 -9.78 -9.92 7.97
N MET A 84 -9.09 -9.06 7.21
CA MET A 84 -7.87 -8.42 7.67
C MET A 84 -8.20 -7.39 8.76
N PRO A 85 -7.49 -7.36 9.91
CA PRO A 85 -7.66 -6.32 10.92
C PRO A 85 -7.46 -4.92 10.34
N GLU A 86 -8.28 -3.96 10.80
CA GLU A 86 -8.30 -2.58 10.30
C GLU A 86 -6.92 -1.91 10.37
N GLU A 87 -6.18 -2.12 11.45
CA GLU A 87 -4.81 -1.60 11.62
C GLU A 87 -3.82 -2.11 10.56
N GLN A 88 -3.99 -3.35 10.09
CA GLN A 88 -3.16 -3.94 9.04
C GLN A 88 -3.60 -3.46 7.66
N GLN A 89 -4.90 -3.22 7.47
CA GLN A 89 -5.40 -2.57 6.25
C GLN A 89 -4.87 -1.14 6.14
N GLU A 90 -4.92 -0.38 7.23
CA GLU A 90 -4.39 0.98 7.29
C GLU A 90 -2.90 1.01 6.98
N PHE A 91 -2.11 0.10 7.57
CA PHE A 91 -0.69 -0.06 7.24
C PHE A 91 -0.47 -0.35 5.75
N THR A 92 -1.29 -1.25 5.18
CA THR A 92 -1.23 -1.58 3.74
C THR A 92 -1.56 -0.36 2.88
N TYR A 93 -2.59 0.41 3.26
CA TYR A 93 -2.99 1.64 2.58
C TYR A 93 -1.87 2.67 2.55
N TYR A 94 -1.19 2.90 3.68
CA TYR A 94 -0.06 3.82 3.74
C TYR A 94 1.12 3.37 2.87
N LEU A 95 1.45 2.09 2.88
CA LEU A 95 2.49 1.56 2.00
C LEU A 95 2.13 1.74 0.52
N CYS A 96 0.89 1.43 0.15
CA CYS A 96 0.40 1.60 -1.22
C CYS A 96 0.50 3.06 -1.66
N THR A 97 0.06 4.00 -0.81
CA THR A 97 0.16 5.44 -1.09
C THR A 97 1.61 5.87 -1.29
N GLY A 98 2.52 5.44 -0.40
CA GLY A 98 3.95 5.77 -0.49
C GLY A 98 4.64 5.24 -1.73
N TYR A 99 4.17 4.12 -2.26
CA TYR A 99 4.72 3.49 -3.46
C TYR A 99 3.90 3.73 -4.74
N ASN A 100 2.86 4.57 -4.67
CA ASN A 100 1.93 4.84 -5.77
C ASN A 100 1.33 3.55 -6.35
N LEU A 101 0.89 2.66 -5.48
CA LEU A 101 0.18 1.43 -5.81
C LEU A 101 -1.30 1.58 -5.43
N ASP A 102 -2.15 0.89 -6.17
CA ASP A 102 -3.58 0.83 -5.85
C ASP A 102 -3.82 -0.07 -4.63
N PHE A 103 -4.41 0.50 -3.57
CA PHE A 103 -4.71 -0.22 -2.33
C PHE A 103 -5.66 -1.39 -2.54
N THR A 104 -6.72 -1.20 -3.32
CA THR A 104 -7.73 -2.25 -3.57
C THR A 104 -7.15 -3.40 -4.38
N LEU A 105 -6.22 -3.12 -5.29
CA LEU A 105 -5.46 -4.15 -6.01
C LEU A 105 -4.59 -5.00 -5.06
N VAL A 106 -3.89 -4.35 -4.13
CA VAL A 106 -3.05 -5.06 -3.15
C VAL A 106 -3.91 -5.90 -2.21
N MET A 107 -5.05 -5.37 -1.74
CA MET A 107 -6.01 -6.11 -0.91
C MET A 107 -6.63 -7.30 -1.67
N ALA A 108 -6.93 -7.12 -2.96
CA ALA A 108 -7.42 -8.19 -3.83
C ALA A 108 -6.39 -9.31 -4.03
N LEU A 109 -5.13 -8.94 -4.18
CA LEU A 109 -4.03 -9.89 -4.22
C LEU A 109 -3.94 -10.69 -2.91
N ILE A 110 -3.93 -10.03 -1.76
CA ILE A 110 -3.91 -10.69 -0.43
C ILE A 110 -5.11 -11.63 -0.25
N GLN A 111 -6.31 -11.19 -0.68
CA GLN A 111 -7.50 -12.05 -0.68
C GLN A 111 -7.29 -13.31 -1.50
N ASN A 112 -6.67 -13.21 -2.66
CA ASN A 112 -6.41 -14.34 -3.53
C ASN A 112 -5.32 -15.27 -2.98
N GLU A 113 -4.24 -14.73 -2.43
CA GLU A 113 -3.07 -15.47 -1.97
C GLU A 113 -3.34 -16.26 -0.69
N SER A 114 -3.98 -15.66 0.30
CA SER A 114 -4.11 -16.23 1.63
C SER A 114 -5.52 -16.22 2.20
N SER A 115 -6.48 -15.60 1.52
CA SER A 115 -7.81 -15.29 2.08
C SER A 115 -7.73 -14.52 3.40
N PHE A 116 -6.73 -13.63 3.51
CA PHE A 116 -6.39 -12.85 4.71
C PHE A 116 -5.95 -13.71 5.91
N ASP A 117 -5.30 -14.84 5.69
CA ASP A 117 -4.68 -15.63 6.75
C ASP A 117 -3.15 -15.42 6.72
N PRO A 118 -2.56 -14.71 7.72
CA PRO A 118 -1.13 -14.44 7.75
C PRO A 118 -0.28 -15.68 8.05
N SER A 119 -0.90 -16.75 8.54
CA SER A 119 -0.21 -17.98 8.94
C SER A 119 -0.02 -19.00 7.83
N VAL A 120 -0.60 -18.75 6.65
CA VAL A 120 -0.52 -19.69 5.52
C VAL A 120 0.92 -19.88 5.06
N VAL A 121 1.32 -21.15 4.96
CA VAL A 121 2.54 -21.58 4.28
C VAL A 121 2.15 -22.62 3.25
N SER A 122 2.43 -22.36 1.98
CA SER A 122 2.08 -23.26 0.88
C SER A 122 3.04 -24.47 0.80
N ALA A 123 2.65 -25.48 0.03
CA ALA A 123 3.53 -26.62 -0.24
C ALA A 123 4.77 -26.24 -1.08
N THR A 124 4.73 -25.09 -1.75
CA THR A 124 5.82 -24.52 -2.53
C THR A 124 6.67 -23.52 -1.76
N HIS A 125 6.49 -23.47 -0.43
CA HIS A 125 7.20 -22.56 0.48
C HIS A 125 6.96 -21.09 0.17
N ASP A 126 5.66 -20.71 0.02
CA ASP A 126 5.20 -19.34 -0.04
C ASP A 126 4.56 -18.98 1.31
N TYR A 127 4.87 -17.81 1.86
CA TYR A 127 4.59 -17.46 3.25
C TYR A 127 3.67 -16.26 3.39
N GLY A 128 2.71 -16.37 4.29
CA GLY A 128 1.92 -15.27 4.85
C GLY A 128 0.89 -14.67 3.91
N TYR A 129 0.46 -13.46 4.23
CA TYR A 129 -0.60 -12.76 3.51
C TYR A 129 -0.40 -12.68 1.99
N MET A 130 0.80 -12.38 1.54
CA MET A 130 1.14 -12.14 0.14
C MET A 130 1.93 -13.29 -0.47
N GLN A 131 1.98 -14.44 0.21
CA GLN A 131 2.62 -15.69 -0.26
C GLN A 131 4.01 -15.46 -0.86
N ILE A 132 4.91 -14.90 -0.03
CA ILE A 132 6.28 -14.62 -0.46
C ILE A 132 7.08 -15.91 -0.49
N ASN A 133 7.54 -16.29 -1.69
CA ASN A 133 8.31 -17.51 -1.88
C ASN A 133 9.68 -17.44 -1.19
N GLU A 134 10.09 -18.53 -0.56
CA GLU A 134 11.35 -18.66 0.17
C GLU A 134 12.59 -18.27 -0.65
N MET A 135 12.57 -18.49 -1.97
CA MET A 135 13.66 -18.10 -2.86
C MET A 135 13.94 -16.58 -2.86
N ASN A 136 12.96 -15.76 -2.51
CA ASN A 136 13.07 -14.32 -2.45
C ASN A 136 13.52 -13.81 -1.06
N HIS A 137 13.52 -14.66 -0.02
CA HIS A 137 13.72 -14.21 1.36
C HIS A 137 15.07 -13.54 1.56
N GLN A 138 16.18 -14.14 1.09
CA GLN A 138 17.50 -13.56 1.25
C GLN A 138 17.62 -12.21 0.54
N TRP A 139 17.12 -12.11 -0.68
CA TRP A 139 17.11 -10.85 -1.43
C TRP A 139 16.30 -9.76 -0.71
N LEU A 140 15.12 -10.09 -0.20
CA LEU A 140 14.26 -9.14 0.53
C LEU A 140 14.88 -8.75 1.88
N THR A 141 15.53 -9.69 2.57
CA THR A 141 16.28 -9.39 3.80
C THR A 141 17.39 -8.39 3.54
N ASP A 142 18.20 -8.62 2.52
CA ASP A 142 19.34 -7.78 2.19
C ASP A 142 18.92 -6.39 1.67
N THR A 143 17.76 -6.32 0.96
CA THR A 143 17.32 -5.08 0.29
C THR A 143 16.48 -4.19 1.21
N ILE A 144 15.53 -4.78 1.96
CA ILE A 144 14.57 -4.03 2.78
C ILE A 144 14.52 -4.47 4.24
N GLY A 145 15.40 -5.41 4.66
CA GLY A 145 15.54 -5.84 6.04
C GLY A 145 14.36 -6.65 6.61
N VAL A 146 13.55 -7.29 5.75
CA VAL A 146 12.51 -8.23 6.19
C VAL A 146 13.18 -9.51 6.66
N THR A 147 12.89 -9.96 7.89
CA THR A 147 13.52 -11.13 8.51
C THR A 147 12.51 -12.20 8.95
N ASN A 148 11.22 -11.84 9.05
CA ASN A 148 10.15 -12.77 9.40
C ASN A 148 9.00 -12.66 8.40
N PHE A 149 8.90 -13.63 7.50
CA PHE A 149 7.91 -13.66 6.43
C PHE A 149 6.54 -14.21 6.85
N THR A 150 6.37 -14.65 8.10
CA THR A 150 5.08 -14.97 8.72
C THR A 150 4.56 -13.84 9.62
N ASP A 151 5.37 -12.80 9.87
CA ASP A 151 4.90 -11.58 10.50
C ASP A 151 4.04 -10.79 9.50
N PRO A 152 2.79 -10.43 9.84
CA PRO A 152 1.88 -9.81 8.90
C PRO A 152 2.41 -8.50 8.31
N TYR A 153 3.02 -7.64 9.13
CA TYR A 153 3.52 -6.34 8.67
C TYR A 153 4.76 -6.47 7.78
N GLN A 154 5.69 -7.34 8.15
CA GLN A 154 6.87 -7.60 7.33
C GLN A 154 6.51 -8.30 6.02
N ASN A 155 5.51 -9.19 6.04
CA ASN A 155 5.03 -9.88 4.84
C ASN A 155 4.36 -8.91 3.85
N ILE A 156 3.44 -8.05 4.34
CA ILE A 156 2.83 -6.99 3.53
C ILE A 156 3.91 -6.10 2.92
N ARG A 157 4.88 -5.66 3.73
CA ARG A 157 5.98 -4.82 3.26
C ARG A 157 6.80 -5.50 2.16
N ALA A 158 7.10 -6.78 2.31
CA ALA A 158 7.81 -7.57 1.30
C ALA A 158 7.02 -7.65 -0.01
N GLY A 159 5.74 -8.02 0.06
CA GLY A 159 4.88 -8.18 -1.13
C GLY A 159 4.62 -6.87 -1.86
N VAL A 160 4.35 -5.79 -1.12
CA VAL A 160 4.17 -4.44 -1.69
C VAL A 160 5.45 -3.97 -2.38
N PHE A 161 6.62 -4.24 -1.79
CA PHE A 161 7.91 -3.94 -2.42
C PHE A 161 8.13 -4.73 -3.72
N VAL A 162 7.80 -6.03 -3.74
CA VAL A 162 7.87 -6.86 -4.95
C VAL A 162 6.94 -6.31 -6.04
N LEU A 163 5.67 -6.01 -5.69
CA LEU A 163 4.72 -5.41 -6.63
C LEU A 163 5.21 -4.10 -7.22
N ARG A 164 5.74 -3.21 -6.38
CA ARG A 164 6.34 -1.96 -6.86
C ARG A 164 7.40 -2.22 -7.91
N LYS A 165 8.33 -3.18 -7.65
CA LYS A 165 9.39 -3.53 -8.60
C LYS A 165 8.85 -4.06 -9.93
N LEU A 166 7.79 -4.84 -9.88
CA LEU A 166 7.14 -5.36 -11.08
C LEU A 166 6.42 -4.24 -11.85
N PHE A 167 5.73 -3.30 -11.16
CA PHE A 167 5.11 -2.14 -11.81
C PHE A 167 6.12 -1.16 -12.40
N GLU A 168 7.28 -0.98 -11.78
CA GLU A 168 8.38 -0.20 -12.36
C GLU A 168 8.84 -0.78 -13.70
N ARG A 169 8.72 -2.10 -13.90
CA ARG A 169 9.17 -2.81 -15.09
C ARG A 169 8.11 -2.95 -16.18
N TYR A 170 6.88 -3.32 -15.82
CA TYR A 170 5.86 -3.74 -16.79
C TYR A 170 4.74 -2.73 -17.03
N GLN A 171 4.38 -1.90 -16.08
CA GLN A 171 3.33 -0.88 -16.14
C GLN A 171 1.91 -1.38 -16.54
N ASP A 172 1.74 -2.65 -16.82
CA ASP A 172 0.48 -3.32 -17.13
C ASP A 172 0.09 -4.26 -16.00
N THR A 173 -1.11 -4.10 -15.45
CA THR A 173 -1.55 -4.83 -14.26
C THR A 173 -1.59 -6.33 -14.48
N ASN A 174 -2.07 -6.82 -15.64
CA ASN A 174 -2.10 -8.26 -15.90
C ASN A 174 -0.69 -8.83 -15.98
N MET A 175 0.23 -8.13 -16.67
CA MET A 175 1.63 -8.55 -16.76
C MET A 175 2.28 -8.60 -15.38
N VAL A 176 2.05 -7.59 -14.54
CA VAL A 176 2.55 -7.56 -13.15
C VAL A 176 2.01 -8.74 -12.34
N LEU A 177 0.71 -8.99 -12.38
CA LEU A 177 0.09 -10.09 -11.66
C LEU A 177 0.56 -11.46 -12.15
N MET A 178 0.75 -11.65 -13.47
CA MET A 178 1.32 -12.87 -14.04
C MET A 178 2.76 -13.08 -13.55
N ALA A 179 3.59 -12.03 -13.60
CA ALA A 179 4.97 -12.09 -13.14
C ALA A 179 5.07 -12.37 -11.63
N TYR A 180 4.15 -11.80 -10.84
CA TYR A 180 4.04 -12.06 -9.41
C TYR A 180 3.75 -13.52 -9.12
N ASN A 181 2.75 -14.09 -9.80
CA ASN A 181 2.28 -15.47 -9.58
C ASN A 181 3.28 -16.54 -10.01
N MET A 182 3.84 -16.40 -11.20
CA MET A 182 4.62 -17.49 -11.81
C MET A 182 6.09 -17.15 -12.06
N GLY A 183 6.53 -15.97 -11.64
CA GLY A 183 7.84 -15.44 -11.94
C GLY A 183 7.96 -14.88 -13.37
N GLU A 184 8.88 -13.94 -13.52
CA GLU A 184 9.05 -13.17 -14.77
C GLU A 184 9.35 -14.05 -15.99
N ASP A 185 10.20 -15.08 -15.84
CA ASP A 185 10.57 -15.96 -16.95
C ASP A 185 9.39 -16.80 -17.47
N ALA A 186 8.53 -17.29 -16.57
CA ALA A 186 7.36 -18.05 -16.97
C ALA A 186 6.30 -17.15 -17.60
N ALA A 187 6.09 -15.97 -17.04
CA ALA A 187 5.18 -14.97 -17.59
C ALA A 187 5.63 -14.52 -18.99
N ALA A 188 6.93 -14.24 -19.19
CA ALA A 188 7.49 -13.86 -20.49
C ALA A 188 7.20 -14.91 -21.59
N ARG A 189 7.33 -16.20 -21.27
CA ARG A 189 6.99 -17.28 -22.22
C ARG A 189 5.51 -17.29 -22.61
N LEU A 190 4.61 -16.82 -21.77
CA LEU A 190 3.19 -16.68 -22.12
C LEU A 190 2.96 -15.43 -22.98
N TRP A 191 3.60 -14.32 -22.65
CA TRP A 191 3.49 -13.08 -23.44
C TRP A 191 4.00 -13.25 -24.87
N GLU A 192 5.11 -14.00 -25.07
CA GLU A 192 5.61 -14.38 -26.41
C GLU A 192 4.58 -15.16 -27.24
N LYS A 193 3.63 -15.85 -26.57
CA LYS A 193 2.51 -16.56 -27.21
C LYS A 193 1.26 -15.70 -27.35
N GLY A 194 1.33 -14.40 -26.98
CA GLY A 194 0.19 -13.49 -27.02
C GLY A 194 -0.79 -13.66 -25.86
N ILE A 195 -0.41 -14.34 -24.77
CA ILE A 195 -1.25 -14.56 -23.58
C ILE A 195 -0.87 -13.52 -22.52
N TYR A 196 -1.74 -12.55 -22.29
CA TYR A 196 -1.54 -11.42 -21.36
C TYR A 196 -2.51 -11.41 -20.18
N SER A 197 -3.35 -12.42 -20.03
CA SER A 197 -4.21 -12.65 -18.86
C SER A 197 -4.31 -14.13 -18.54
N THR A 198 -4.71 -14.45 -17.33
CA THR A 198 -4.91 -15.81 -16.82
C THR A 198 -6.08 -15.80 -15.84
N ASP A 199 -6.63 -16.97 -15.50
CA ASP A 199 -7.68 -17.11 -14.48
C ASP A 199 -7.24 -16.47 -13.14
N TYR A 200 -5.94 -16.51 -12.83
CA TYR A 200 -5.37 -15.86 -11.65
C TYR A 200 -5.53 -14.33 -11.71
N THR A 201 -5.16 -13.70 -12.82
CA THR A 201 -5.28 -12.25 -12.96
C THR A 201 -6.73 -11.80 -12.98
N GLU A 202 -7.60 -12.51 -13.68
CA GLU A 202 -9.03 -12.22 -13.74
C GLU A 202 -9.70 -12.31 -12.37
N LYS A 203 -9.33 -13.31 -11.57
CA LYS A 203 -9.85 -13.47 -10.22
C LYS A 203 -9.47 -12.31 -9.30
N ILE A 204 -8.20 -11.84 -9.37
CA ILE A 204 -7.74 -10.70 -8.58
C ILE A 204 -8.46 -9.42 -9.01
N LEU A 205 -8.58 -9.16 -10.30
CA LEU A 205 -9.29 -7.98 -10.81
C LEU A 205 -10.78 -7.99 -10.42
N ASN A 206 -11.40 -9.16 -10.35
CA ASN A 206 -12.77 -9.29 -9.83
C ASN A 206 -12.85 -8.96 -8.32
N TYR A 207 -11.87 -9.37 -7.51
CA TYR A 207 -11.83 -8.95 -6.10
C TYR A 207 -11.57 -7.45 -5.97
N GLN A 208 -10.68 -6.89 -6.79
CA GLN A 208 -10.43 -5.45 -6.80
C GLN A 208 -11.69 -4.66 -7.12
N MET A 209 -12.47 -5.08 -8.10
CA MET A 209 -13.75 -4.45 -8.45
C MET A 209 -14.71 -4.46 -7.24
N GLN A 210 -14.86 -5.59 -6.53
CA GLN A 210 -15.69 -5.69 -5.33
C GLN A 210 -15.21 -4.75 -4.20
N PHE A 211 -13.91 -4.59 -4.02
CA PHE A 211 -13.37 -3.66 -3.03
C PHE A 211 -13.54 -2.20 -3.43
N ASN A 212 -13.44 -1.88 -4.72
CA ASN A 212 -13.74 -0.54 -5.22
C ASN A 212 -15.22 -0.17 -4.99
N GLU A 213 -16.15 -1.11 -5.21
CA GLU A 213 -17.58 -0.90 -4.92
C GLU A 213 -17.82 -0.58 -3.43
N GLN A 214 -17.09 -1.22 -2.50
CA GLN A 214 -17.19 -0.91 -1.07
C GLN A 214 -16.73 0.52 -0.75
N LEU A 215 -15.75 1.04 -1.48
CA LEU A 215 -15.23 2.41 -1.30
C LEU A 215 -16.02 3.46 -2.08
N GLY A 216 -17.13 3.08 -2.73
CA GLY A 216 -17.98 3.98 -3.52
C GLY A 216 -17.42 4.30 -4.91
N GLY A 217 -16.50 3.48 -5.42
CA GLY A 217 -16.06 3.51 -6.81
C GLY A 217 -17.13 2.91 -7.73
N GLU A 218 -17.39 3.59 -8.86
CA GLU A 218 -18.21 3.05 -9.97
C GLU A 218 -17.39 2.11 -10.85
#